data_07e7490a34661ebf08ef47aec12ad4f9
#
_entry.id   07e7490a34661ebf08ef47aec12ad4f9
#
_cell.length_a   1.000
_cell.length_b   1.000
_cell.length_c   1.000
_cell.angle_alpha   90.00
_cell.angle_beta   90.00
_cell.angle_gamma   90.00
#
_symmetry.space_group_name_H-M   'P 1'
#
loop_
_entity.id
_entity.type
_entity.pdbx_description
1 polymer ?
#
loop_
_entity_poly.entity_id
_entity_poly.type
_entity_poly.pdbx_seq_one_letter_code
_entity_poly.pdbx_strand_id
1 'polypeptide(L)'
;MKNSKIYILVFTSFCIIIGFVYLKFDFPERTQKPKTGQELSKMYCASCHLYPEPKVLPQHIWKNTLLPEMKNRMGLGDQKSIVSKIGYDEYINLAEKGVYAISPMLSHEEWLLIEKFYIDNSPSTSSPQTTKAKNHLQTSSVELLKNLDQKQGLTTYFGVHDHQLMTSNVLGQLKVTDLVTKKKHSVQLPSPVVQIKTNSVLCIGGNMNPTQKKLGSLHEFDADFKNQQLIIDKLHRPVDFEHVDLNNDSIKDYLIAEFGNYTGQISVVDGKSKERKIIATNPGARNFVLRDVNNDGQMDFYALTTQARERISLFINDGNANFKETIILDFPPHHGSSFFLLADLNNDGKEELIMANGDNADYSIVKKSFHGIRIFENQKKTWKEVYFFPILWSHKSFRDRFES
;
A
#
# COMPACT_ATOMS: atom_id res chain seq x y z
N MET A 1 -52.17 -49.49 25.61
CA MET A 1 -52.91 -48.37 25.04
C MET A 1 -53.17 -47.17 26.01
N LYS A 2 -52.92 -47.26 27.32
CA LYS A 2 -53.13 -46.15 28.25
C LYS A 2 -51.99 -45.10 28.24
N ASN A 3 -50.76 -45.47 27.94
CA ASN A 3 -49.59 -44.56 28.02
C ASN A 3 -49.41 -43.62 26.81
N SER A 4 -49.93 -43.96 25.62
CA SER A 4 -49.82 -43.12 24.44
C SER A 4 -50.67 -41.85 24.50
N LYS A 5 -51.83 -41.90 25.19
CA LYS A 5 -52.72 -40.73 25.36
C LYS A 5 -52.11 -39.67 26.32
N ILE A 6 -51.34 -40.10 27.30
CA ILE A 6 -50.65 -39.20 28.27
C ILE A 6 -49.53 -38.43 27.58
N TYR A 7 -48.75 -39.07 26.72
CA TYR A 7 -47.68 -38.40 25.95
C TYR A 7 -48.23 -37.38 24.96
N ILE A 8 -49.32 -37.64 24.32
CA ILE A 8 -49.97 -36.71 23.39
C ILE A 8 -50.48 -35.47 24.14
N LEU A 9 -51.12 -35.69 25.33
CA LEU A 9 -51.64 -34.56 26.13
C LEU A 9 -50.50 -33.69 26.71
N VAL A 10 -49.39 -34.28 27.13
CA VAL A 10 -48.21 -33.53 27.62
C VAL A 10 -47.54 -32.77 26.47
N PHE A 11 -47.42 -33.35 25.27
CA PHE A 11 -46.83 -32.66 24.10
C PHE A 11 -47.70 -31.51 23.59
N THR A 12 -49.03 -31.67 23.55
CA THR A 12 -49.94 -30.57 23.16
C THR A 12 -49.96 -29.46 24.21
N SER A 13 -49.93 -29.75 25.51
CA SER A 13 -49.80 -28.75 26.54
C SER A 13 -48.47 -27.99 26.48
N PHE A 14 -47.37 -28.69 26.19
CA PHE A 14 -46.05 -28.05 26.01
C PHE A 14 -46.00 -27.13 24.80
N CYS A 15 -46.57 -27.54 23.66
CA CYS A 15 -46.68 -26.69 22.50
C CYS A 15 -47.56 -25.45 22.71
N ILE A 16 -48.65 -25.58 23.47
CA ILE A 16 -49.53 -24.45 23.83
C ILE A 16 -48.82 -23.48 24.77
N ILE A 17 -48.03 -23.96 25.75
CA ILE A 17 -47.23 -23.11 26.64
C ILE A 17 -46.12 -22.39 25.88
N ILE A 18 -45.44 -23.05 24.94
CA ILE A 18 -44.43 -22.41 24.08
C ILE A 18 -45.12 -21.36 23.16
N GLY A 19 -46.25 -21.66 22.57
CA GLY A 19 -47.04 -20.72 21.77
C GLY A 19 -47.50 -19.50 22.59
N PHE A 20 -47.92 -19.68 23.86
CA PHE A 20 -48.33 -18.58 24.75
C PHE A 20 -47.11 -17.75 25.25
N VAL A 21 -45.95 -18.38 25.43
CA VAL A 21 -44.71 -17.68 25.76
C VAL A 21 -44.23 -16.85 24.58
N TYR A 22 -44.33 -17.39 23.33
CA TYR A 22 -44.02 -16.64 22.13
C TYR A 22 -44.99 -15.48 21.86
N LEU A 23 -46.26 -15.58 22.19
CA LEU A 23 -47.29 -14.53 22.00
C LEU A 23 -47.23 -13.43 23.09
N LYS A 24 -46.55 -13.64 24.23
CA LYS A 24 -46.43 -12.65 25.30
C LYS A 24 -45.05 -12.00 25.43
N PHE A 25 -44.05 -12.45 24.68
CA PHE A 25 -42.82 -11.70 24.50
C PHE A 25 -43.04 -10.68 23.40
N ASP A 26 -43.59 -9.52 23.74
CA ASP A 26 -43.31 -8.30 23.07
C ASP A 26 -41.78 -8.09 23.19
N PHE A 27 -41.01 -8.58 22.22
CA PHE A 27 -39.66 -8.10 22.04
C PHE A 27 -39.82 -6.59 21.87
N PRO A 28 -39.25 -5.77 22.77
CA PRO A 28 -39.28 -4.35 22.51
C PRO A 28 -38.61 -4.15 21.16
N GLU A 29 -39.39 -3.67 20.15
CA GLU A 29 -38.75 -3.10 18.98
C GLU A 29 -37.72 -2.14 19.50
N ARG A 30 -36.43 -2.53 19.41
CA ARG A 30 -35.35 -1.58 19.55
C ARG A 30 -35.56 -0.62 18.39
N THR A 31 -36.33 0.41 18.61
CA THR A 31 -36.34 1.60 17.79
C THR A 31 -34.93 2.18 17.90
N GLN A 32 -33.99 1.58 17.15
CA GLN A 32 -32.69 2.19 16.97
C GLN A 32 -32.99 3.55 16.35
N LYS A 33 -32.61 4.63 17.04
CA LYS A 33 -32.65 5.96 16.45
C LYS A 33 -32.00 5.86 15.07
N PRO A 34 -32.62 6.42 14.02
CA PRO A 34 -32.02 6.40 12.71
C PRO A 34 -30.61 6.98 12.81
N LYS A 35 -29.62 6.21 12.37
CA LYS A 35 -28.21 6.62 12.40
C LYS A 35 -28.02 7.81 11.49
N THR A 36 -27.23 8.78 11.92
CA THR A 36 -26.83 9.92 11.08
C THR A 36 -25.83 9.47 10.02
N GLY A 37 -25.69 10.22 8.93
CA GLY A 37 -24.67 9.97 7.92
C GLY A 37 -23.25 9.95 8.49
N GLN A 38 -22.98 10.73 9.56
CA GLN A 38 -21.71 10.71 10.29
C GLN A 38 -21.48 9.39 11.03
N GLU A 39 -22.47 8.91 11.76
CA GLU A 39 -22.38 7.63 12.50
C GLU A 39 -22.20 6.46 11.53
N LEU A 40 -22.98 6.43 10.43
CA LEU A 40 -22.88 5.44 9.39
C LEU A 40 -21.50 5.48 8.71
N SER A 41 -21.00 6.65 8.37
CA SER A 41 -19.68 6.78 7.75
C SER A 41 -18.56 6.30 8.67
N LYS A 42 -18.61 6.62 9.97
CA LYS A 42 -17.64 6.09 10.94
C LYS A 42 -17.71 4.56 11.08
N MET A 43 -18.91 4.00 10.98
CA MET A 43 -19.11 2.55 11.08
C MET A 43 -18.57 1.82 9.84
N TYR A 44 -18.95 2.27 8.65
CA TYR A 44 -18.66 1.56 7.41
C TYR A 44 -17.31 1.96 6.78
N CYS A 45 -16.97 3.25 6.74
CA CYS A 45 -15.70 3.67 6.14
C CYS A 45 -14.49 3.30 7.00
N ALA A 46 -14.62 3.25 8.34
CA ALA A 46 -13.54 2.82 9.22
C ALA A 46 -13.33 1.31 9.29
N SER A 47 -14.16 0.50 8.62
CA SER A 47 -14.02 -0.97 8.65
C SER A 47 -12.82 -1.48 7.84
N CYS A 48 -12.38 -0.73 6.83
CA CYS A 48 -11.31 -1.14 5.92
C CYS A 48 -9.99 -0.37 6.16
N HIS A 49 -10.07 0.89 6.58
CA HIS A 49 -8.91 1.78 6.79
C HIS A 49 -9.25 2.84 7.84
N LEU A 50 -8.27 3.65 8.26
CA LEU A 50 -8.54 4.77 9.16
C LEU A 50 -9.57 5.73 8.53
N TYR A 51 -10.49 6.21 9.37
CA TYR A 51 -11.60 7.04 8.93
C TYR A 51 -11.12 8.36 8.31
N PRO A 52 -11.42 8.65 7.05
CA PRO A 52 -11.09 9.92 6.42
C PRO A 52 -12.18 10.95 6.69
N GLU A 53 -11.83 12.06 7.33
CA GLU A 53 -12.77 13.15 7.60
C GLU A 53 -13.17 13.86 6.30
N PRO A 54 -14.44 14.30 6.11
CA PRO A 54 -14.88 15.00 4.91
C PRO A 54 -14.03 16.24 4.55
N LYS A 55 -13.56 16.97 5.58
CA LYS A 55 -12.78 18.21 5.43
C LYS A 55 -11.39 18.05 4.77
N VAL A 56 -10.88 16.82 4.65
CA VAL A 56 -9.51 16.57 4.16
C VAL A 56 -9.39 16.74 2.64
N LEU A 57 -10.49 16.66 1.91
CA LEU A 57 -10.51 16.79 0.45
C LEU A 57 -11.69 17.65 -0.02
N PRO A 58 -11.57 18.35 -1.16
CA PRO A 58 -12.67 19.12 -1.75
C PRO A 58 -13.88 18.27 -2.10
N GLN A 59 -15.07 18.88 -2.00
CA GLN A 59 -16.36 18.24 -2.28
C GLN A 59 -16.40 17.52 -3.64
N HIS A 60 -15.86 18.13 -4.70
CA HIS A 60 -15.87 17.52 -6.03
C HIS A 60 -15.05 16.24 -6.13
N ILE A 61 -13.99 16.09 -5.33
CA ILE A 61 -13.19 14.86 -5.26
C ILE A 61 -13.98 13.74 -4.57
N TRP A 62 -14.65 14.07 -3.46
CA TRP A 62 -15.53 13.10 -2.81
C TRP A 62 -16.65 12.65 -3.75
N LYS A 63 -17.37 13.61 -4.33
CA LYS A 63 -18.56 13.35 -5.15
C LYS A 63 -18.25 12.57 -6.42
N ASN A 64 -17.17 12.93 -7.13
CA ASN A 64 -16.94 12.44 -8.49
C ASN A 64 -15.96 11.27 -8.56
N THR A 65 -15.19 11.01 -7.50
CA THR A 65 -14.13 10.00 -7.52
C THR A 65 -14.23 9.02 -6.36
N LEU A 66 -14.13 9.47 -5.10
CA LEU A 66 -13.98 8.56 -3.97
C LEU A 66 -15.27 7.89 -3.53
N LEU A 67 -16.36 8.63 -3.37
CA LEU A 67 -17.64 8.03 -2.96
C LEU A 67 -18.18 7.01 -3.98
N PRO A 68 -18.12 7.24 -5.30
CA PRO A 68 -18.48 6.23 -6.28
C PRO A 68 -17.62 4.95 -6.17
N GLU A 69 -16.31 5.08 -5.95
CA GLU A 69 -15.43 3.93 -5.78
C GLU A 69 -15.73 3.18 -4.46
N MET A 70 -15.95 3.90 -3.35
CA MET A 70 -16.33 3.28 -2.08
C MET A 70 -17.70 2.59 -2.17
N LYS A 71 -18.66 3.16 -2.89
CA LYS A 71 -19.96 2.56 -3.17
C LYS A 71 -19.80 1.19 -3.87
N ASN A 72 -18.91 1.11 -4.86
CA ASN A 72 -18.56 -0.13 -5.55
C ASN A 72 -17.99 -1.17 -4.57
N ARG A 73 -17.06 -0.75 -3.71
CA ARG A 73 -16.42 -1.62 -2.72
C ARG A 73 -17.39 -2.18 -1.70
N MET A 74 -18.39 -1.40 -1.33
CA MET A 74 -19.43 -1.79 -0.36
C MET A 74 -20.57 -2.63 -0.99
N GLY A 75 -20.43 -3.06 -2.25
CA GLY A 75 -21.41 -3.91 -2.93
C GLY A 75 -22.70 -3.20 -3.38
N LEU A 76 -22.70 -1.85 -3.39
CA LEU A 76 -23.81 -1.01 -3.83
C LEU A 76 -23.64 -0.46 -5.25
N GLY A 77 -22.50 -0.71 -5.88
CA GLY A 77 -22.18 -0.27 -7.22
C GLY A 77 -22.78 -1.16 -8.31
N ASP A 78 -22.60 -0.73 -9.55
CA ASP A 78 -22.97 -1.54 -10.71
C ASP A 78 -21.92 -2.63 -10.97
N GLN A 79 -22.18 -3.83 -10.47
CA GLN A 79 -21.31 -5.00 -10.65
C GLN A 79 -21.02 -5.30 -12.13
N LYS A 80 -22.00 -5.10 -13.03
CA LYS A 80 -21.81 -5.33 -14.46
C LYS A 80 -20.77 -4.39 -15.04
N SER A 81 -20.78 -3.12 -14.63
CA SER A 81 -19.79 -2.12 -15.03
C SER A 81 -18.40 -2.47 -14.49
N ILE A 82 -18.27 -2.96 -13.26
CA ILE A 82 -17.00 -3.40 -12.69
C ILE A 82 -16.47 -4.60 -13.47
N VAL A 83 -17.28 -5.64 -13.66
CA VAL A 83 -16.92 -6.85 -14.41
C VAL A 83 -16.51 -6.53 -15.84
N SER A 84 -17.19 -5.59 -16.50
CA SER A 84 -16.82 -5.17 -17.87
C SER A 84 -15.43 -4.54 -17.96
N LYS A 85 -14.95 -3.90 -16.87
CA LYS A 85 -13.64 -3.24 -16.82
C LYS A 85 -12.49 -4.19 -16.48
N ILE A 86 -12.72 -5.13 -15.54
CA ILE A 86 -11.64 -5.96 -15.01
C ILE A 86 -11.77 -7.45 -15.42
N GLY A 87 -12.91 -7.88 -15.95
CA GLY A 87 -13.22 -9.28 -16.26
C GLY A 87 -13.88 -10.02 -15.09
N TYR A 88 -14.63 -11.09 -15.41
CA TYR A 88 -15.38 -11.84 -14.42
C TYR A 88 -14.49 -12.57 -13.42
N ASP A 89 -13.48 -13.30 -13.91
CA ASP A 89 -12.58 -14.09 -13.05
C ASP A 89 -11.80 -13.19 -12.09
N GLU A 90 -11.36 -12.03 -12.57
CA GLU A 90 -10.65 -11.05 -11.74
C GLU A 90 -11.61 -10.46 -10.68
N TYR A 91 -12.86 -10.15 -11.04
CA TYR A 91 -13.85 -9.67 -10.09
C TYR A 91 -14.10 -10.69 -8.97
N ILE A 92 -14.27 -11.98 -9.29
CA ILE A 92 -14.49 -13.04 -8.30
C ILE A 92 -13.26 -13.17 -7.39
N ASN A 93 -12.06 -13.21 -7.96
CA ASN A 93 -10.81 -13.29 -7.18
C ASN A 93 -10.67 -12.09 -6.19
N LEU A 94 -11.05 -10.89 -6.60
CA LEU A 94 -11.02 -9.70 -5.75
C LEU A 94 -12.13 -9.72 -4.68
N ALA A 95 -13.31 -10.24 -5.00
CA ALA A 95 -14.41 -10.39 -4.05
C ALA A 95 -14.08 -11.43 -2.96
N GLU A 96 -13.49 -12.57 -3.33
CA GLU A 96 -13.01 -13.59 -2.39
C GLU A 96 -11.94 -13.05 -1.43
N LYS A 97 -11.15 -12.07 -1.87
CA LYS A 97 -10.15 -11.36 -1.05
C LYS A 97 -10.71 -10.15 -0.29
N GLY A 98 -12.03 -9.93 -0.34
CA GLY A 98 -12.69 -8.85 0.37
C GLY A 98 -12.44 -7.45 -0.20
N VAL A 99 -11.97 -7.33 -1.45
CA VAL A 99 -11.80 -6.05 -2.14
C VAL A 99 -13.15 -5.46 -2.55
N TYR A 100 -14.07 -6.32 -3.02
CA TYR A 100 -15.47 -5.99 -3.28
C TYR A 100 -16.38 -6.84 -2.41
N ALA A 101 -17.36 -6.23 -1.77
CA ALA A 101 -18.37 -6.98 -1.03
C ALA A 101 -19.27 -7.76 -2.00
N ILE A 102 -19.48 -9.04 -1.71
CA ILE A 102 -20.36 -9.94 -2.51
C ILE A 102 -21.82 -9.54 -2.40
N SER A 103 -22.21 -8.99 -1.25
CA SER A 103 -23.54 -8.44 -0.99
C SER A 103 -23.42 -7.04 -0.40
N PRO A 104 -24.46 -6.18 -0.56
CA PRO A 104 -24.44 -4.84 0.03
C PRO A 104 -24.16 -4.87 1.53
N MET A 105 -23.15 -4.10 1.98
CA MET A 105 -22.79 -3.96 3.39
C MET A 105 -23.79 -3.10 4.17
N LEU A 106 -24.55 -2.26 3.48
CA LEU A 106 -25.53 -1.32 4.04
C LEU A 106 -26.66 -1.10 3.02
N SER A 107 -27.77 -0.49 3.46
CA SER A 107 -28.87 -0.18 2.56
C SER A 107 -28.57 1.01 1.64
N HIS A 108 -29.36 1.16 0.59
CA HIS A 108 -29.21 2.32 -0.32
C HIS A 108 -29.52 3.65 0.41
N GLU A 109 -30.51 3.65 1.29
CA GLU A 109 -30.89 4.81 2.11
C GLU A 109 -29.74 5.21 3.06
N GLU A 110 -29.11 4.25 3.74
CA GLU A 110 -27.95 4.50 4.58
C GLU A 110 -26.77 5.08 3.77
N TRP A 111 -26.56 4.55 2.55
CA TRP A 111 -25.53 5.11 1.65
C TRP A 111 -25.81 6.57 1.28
N LEU A 112 -27.05 6.93 0.97
CA LEU A 112 -27.41 8.31 0.65
C LEU A 112 -27.15 9.27 1.83
N LEU A 113 -27.35 8.81 3.07
CA LEU A 113 -27.00 9.59 4.26
C LEU A 113 -25.49 9.80 4.40
N ILE A 114 -24.67 8.79 4.10
CA ILE A 114 -23.21 8.90 4.08
C ILE A 114 -22.77 9.89 2.98
N GLU A 115 -23.27 9.72 1.77
CA GLU A 115 -22.96 10.57 0.62
C GLU A 115 -23.28 12.05 0.92
N LYS A 116 -24.51 12.29 1.41
CA LYS A 116 -24.93 13.64 1.82
C LYS A 116 -24.02 14.22 2.89
N PHE A 117 -23.67 13.43 3.92
CA PHE A 117 -22.79 13.89 4.99
C PHE A 117 -21.41 14.32 4.46
N TYR A 118 -20.78 13.53 3.58
CA TYR A 118 -19.50 13.90 2.98
C TYR A 118 -19.61 15.16 2.12
N ILE A 119 -20.63 15.25 1.27
CA ILE A 119 -20.84 16.40 0.38
C ILE A 119 -21.10 17.70 1.18
N ASP A 120 -21.95 17.65 2.21
CA ASP A 120 -22.31 18.83 3.00
C ASP A 120 -21.16 19.33 3.91
N ASN A 121 -20.23 18.43 4.30
CA ASN A 121 -19.16 18.77 5.25
C ASN A 121 -17.76 18.87 4.61
N SER A 122 -17.68 18.77 3.29
CA SER A 122 -16.43 18.94 2.55
C SER A 122 -16.25 20.37 2.09
N PRO A 123 -15.01 20.92 2.08
CA PRO A 123 -14.74 22.26 1.57
C PRO A 123 -14.99 22.32 0.05
N SER A 124 -15.40 23.48 -0.45
CA SER A 124 -15.58 23.71 -1.88
C SER A 124 -14.27 23.69 -2.67
N THR A 125 -13.17 24.09 -2.03
CA THR A 125 -11.82 24.16 -2.60
C THR A 125 -10.79 23.55 -1.65
N SER A 126 -9.63 23.14 -2.17
CA SER A 126 -8.50 22.73 -1.33
C SER A 126 -7.99 23.93 -0.53
N SER A 127 -7.73 23.74 0.78
CA SER A 127 -7.09 24.77 1.60
C SER A 127 -5.68 25.04 1.07
N PRO A 128 -5.32 26.31 0.76
CA PRO A 128 -3.95 26.64 0.39
C PRO A 128 -3.04 26.44 1.61
N GLN A 129 -1.97 25.67 1.46
CA GLN A 129 -0.89 25.72 2.45
C GLN A 129 -0.17 27.08 2.34
N THR A 130 -0.16 27.83 3.42
CA THR A 130 0.55 29.12 3.55
C THR A 130 1.95 28.92 4.12
N THR A 131 2.74 27.99 3.60
CA THR A 131 4.15 27.94 3.94
C THR A 131 4.97 28.52 2.80
N LYS A 132 5.43 29.76 2.98
CA LYS A 132 6.57 30.28 2.24
C LYS A 132 7.77 29.48 2.72
N ALA A 133 8.10 28.38 2.05
CA ALA A 133 9.39 27.75 2.20
C ALA A 133 10.44 28.80 1.83
N LYS A 134 11.21 29.28 2.79
CA LYS A 134 12.42 30.03 2.51
C LYS A 134 13.39 29.03 1.87
N ASN A 135 13.53 29.11 0.55
CA ASN A 135 14.53 28.35 -0.19
C ASN A 135 15.92 28.80 0.27
N HIS A 136 16.49 28.11 1.23
CA HIS A 136 17.90 28.18 1.59
C HIS A 136 18.60 26.86 1.20
N LEU A 137 18.29 26.32 0.02
CA LEU A 137 19.19 25.38 -0.60
C LEU A 137 20.30 26.19 -1.27
N GLN A 138 21.46 26.30 -0.60
CA GLN A 138 22.70 26.59 -1.31
C GLN A 138 22.86 25.49 -2.36
N THR A 139 22.61 25.82 -3.61
CA THR A 139 22.89 24.93 -4.74
C THR A 139 24.39 24.73 -4.80
N SER A 140 24.88 23.57 -4.35
CA SER A 140 26.14 23.04 -4.82
C SER A 140 26.08 22.99 -6.35
N SER A 141 27.18 23.34 -7.02
CA SER A 141 27.27 23.37 -8.48
C SER A 141 26.80 22.04 -9.09
N VAL A 142 25.70 22.07 -9.82
CA VAL A 142 25.21 20.92 -10.59
C VAL A 142 25.91 20.95 -11.94
N GLU A 143 26.83 20.02 -12.17
CA GLU A 143 27.44 19.85 -13.48
C GLU A 143 26.53 18.97 -14.36
N LEU A 144 25.99 19.55 -15.44
CA LEU A 144 25.22 18.81 -16.44
C LEU A 144 26.15 17.89 -17.22
N LEU A 145 26.00 16.60 -17.07
CA LEU A 145 26.62 15.59 -17.93
C LEU A 145 26.00 15.69 -19.35
N LYS A 146 26.68 16.42 -20.23
CA LYS A 146 26.17 16.78 -21.59
C LYS A 146 26.00 15.60 -22.55
N ASN A 147 26.33 14.36 -22.19
CA ASN A 147 26.36 13.21 -23.11
C ASN A 147 25.48 12.02 -22.70
N LEU A 148 24.41 12.24 -21.94
CA LEU A 148 23.38 11.22 -21.79
C LEU A 148 22.50 11.26 -23.04
N ASP A 149 22.47 10.15 -23.78
CA ASP A 149 21.64 9.97 -24.98
C ASP A 149 20.18 10.37 -24.69
N GLN A 150 19.75 11.51 -25.21
CA GLN A 150 18.41 12.09 -24.96
C GLN A 150 17.24 11.26 -25.55
N LYS A 151 17.53 10.17 -26.26
CA LYS A 151 16.53 9.30 -26.91
C LYS A 151 16.02 8.16 -26.04
N GLN A 152 16.40 8.11 -24.75
CA GLN A 152 15.84 7.11 -23.83
C GLN A 152 14.50 7.61 -23.30
N GLY A 153 13.45 6.83 -23.57
CA GLY A 153 12.13 7.06 -22.98
C GLY A 153 12.16 7.14 -21.46
N LEU A 154 11.00 7.34 -20.82
CA LEU A 154 10.84 7.55 -19.37
C LEU A 154 11.75 6.63 -18.54
N THR A 155 12.63 7.22 -17.73
CA THR A 155 13.56 6.49 -16.85
C THR A 155 12.78 5.90 -15.67
N THR A 156 12.96 4.61 -15.43
CA THR A 156 12.32 3.88 -14.32
C THR A 156 13.28 3.57 -13.18
N TYR A 157 14.57 3.49 -13.48
CA TYR A 157 15.63 3.30 -12.49
C TYR A 157 16.84 4.16 -12.83
N PHE A 158 17.47 4.71 -11.80
CA PHE A 158 18.73 5.42 -11.87
C PHE A 158 19.53 5.13 -10.59
N GLY A 159 20.78 4.68 -10.73
CA GLY A 159 21.64 4.39 -9.59
C GLY A 159 23.12 4.29 -10.00
N VAL A 160 24.00 4.43 -9.00
CA VAL A 160 25.43 4.20 -9.17
C VAL A 160 25.85 3.12 -8.18
N HIS A 161 26.47 2.07 -8.69
CA HIS A 161 27.01 0.95 -7.93
C HIS A 161 28.46 0.72 -8.40
N ASP A 162 29.39 0.74 -7.50
CA ASP A 162 30.82 0.44 -7.76
C ASP A 162 31.35 1.05 -9.08
N HIS A 163 31.25 2.35 -9.27
CA HIS A 163 31.64 3.06 -10.49
C HIS A 163 30.77 2.80 -11.74
N GLN A 164 29.74 2.01 -11.65
CA GLN A 164 28.80 1.77 -12.74
C GLN A 164 27.54 2.63 -12.57
N LEU A 165 27.30 3.52 -13.54
CA LEU A 165 26.03 4.23 -13.66
C LEU A 165 25.04 3.34 -14.37
N MET A 166 23.95 3.05 -13.71
CA MET A 166 22.87 2.21 -14.23
C MET A 166 21.60 3.03 -14.45
N THR A 167 21.03 2.90 -15.63
CA THR A 167 19.75 3.54 -15.97
C THR A 167 18.84 2.53 -16.66
N SER A 168 17.57 2.50 -16.30
CA SER A 168 16.57 1.70 -17.00
C SER A 168 15.41 2.58 -17.48
N ASN A 169 14.73 2.13 -18.53
CA ASN A 169 13.59 2.82 -19.10
C ASN A 169 12.32 1.95 -19.07
N VAL A 170 11.18 2.54 -19.44
CA VAL A 170 9.86 1.86 -19.48
C VAL A 170 9.78 0.67 -20.42
N LEU A 171 10.77 0.49 -21.31
CA LEU A 171 10.85 -0.65 -22.23
C LEU A 171 11.68 -1.81 -21.65
N GLY A 172 12.18 -1.69 -20.42
CA GLY A 172 13.02 -2.71 -19.79
C GLY A 172 14.46 -2.73 -20.27
N GLN A 173 14.92 -1.70 -20.98
CA GLN A 173 16.32 -1.61 -21.36
C GLN A 173 17.14 -1.09 -20.17
N LEU A 174 18.01 -1.92 -19.62
CA LEU A 174 19.02 -1.55 -18.63
C LEU A 174 20.31 -1.16 -19.36
N LYS A 175 20.75 0.08 -19.17
CA LYS A 175 22.05 0.58 -19.66
C LYS A 175 23.02 0.69 -18.48
N VAL A 176 24.20 0.11 -18.65
CA VAL A 176 25.31 0.17 -17.71
C VAL A 176 26.44 0.98 -18.33
N THR A 177 26.92 1.98 -17.61
CA THR A 177 28.04 2.84 -18.03
C THR A 177 29.10 2.83 -16.92
N ASP A 178 30.25 2.29 -17.22
CA ASP A 178 31.40 2.38 -16.33
C ASP A 178 31.94 3.81 -16.31
N LEU A 179 31.92 4.45 -15.14
CA LEU A 179 32.28 5.87 -14.99
C LEU A 179 33.78 6.10 -15.11
N VAL A 180 34.62 5.08 -14.92
CA VAL A 180 36.08 5.14 -15.04
C VAL A 180 36.49 4.93 -16.50
N THR A 181 36.15 3.77 -17.07
CA THR A 181 36.57 3.38 -18.42
C THR A 181 35.71 3.98 -19.52
N LYS A 182 34.55 4.57 -19.18
CA LYS A 182 33.53 5.11 -20.10
C LYS A 182 32.91 4.06 -21.03
N LYS A 183 33.17 2.78 -20.81
CA LYS A 183 32.54 1.70 -21.58
C LYS A 183 31.05 1.63 -21.25
N LYS A 184 30.25 1.32 -22.26
CA LYS A 184 28.77 1.23 -22.17
C LYS A 184 28.32 -0.10 -22.76
N HIS A 185 27.35 -0.72 -22.11
CA HIS A 185 26.58 -1.81 -22.71
C HIS A 185 25.12 -1.72 -22.27
N SER A 186 24.26 -2.50 -22.89
CA SER A 186 22.83 -2.54 -22.57
C SER A 186 22.35 -3.98 -22.53
N VAL A 187 21.46 -4.25 -21.59
CA VAL A 187 20.77 -5.54 -21.43
C VAL A 187 19.28 -5.31 -21.59
N GLN A 188 18.61 -6.17 -22.35
CA GLN A 188 17.16 -6.16 -22.44
C GLN A 188 16.56 -7.08 -21.39
N LEU A 189 15.73 -6.53 -20.52
CA LEU A 189 14.98 -7.23 -19.48
C LEU A 189 13.50 -7.36 -19.87
N PRO A 190 12.76 -8.29 -19.26
CA PRO A 190 11.38 -8.57 -19.65
C PRO A 190 10.41 -7.41 -19.36
N SER A 191 10.79 -6.49 -18.47
CA SER A 191 9.99 -5.33 -18.10
C SER A 191 10.85 -4.24 -17.44
N PRO A 192 10.29 -3.04 -17.16
CA PRO A 192 11.01 -1.97 -16.47
C PRO A 192 11.67 -2.40 -15.19
N VAL A 193 12.91 -2.00 -14.98
CA VAL A 193 13.63 -2.16 -13.70
C VAL A 193 13.15 -1.12 -12.71
N VAL A 194 12.90 -1.53 -11.48
CA VAL A 194 12.45 -0.66 -10.39
C VAL A 194 13.43 -0.61 -9.23
N GLN A 195 14.27 -1.65 -9.06
CA GLN A 195 15.29 -1.68 -8.02
C GLN A 195 16.48 -2.53 -8.46
N ILE A 196 17.67 -2.10 -8.06
CA ILE A 196 18.92 -2.86 -8.18
C ILE A 196 19.63 -2.79 -6.83
N LYS A 197 20.02 -3.95 -6.29
CA LYS A 197 20.86 -4.05 -5.08
C LYS A 197 21.99 -5.04 -5.36
N THR A 198 23.23 -4.59 -5.20
CA THR A 198 24.40 -5.36 -5.61
C THR A 198 24.32 -5.74 -7.09
N ASN A 199 24.17 -7.02 -7.40
CA ASN A 199 24.00 -7.57 -8.75
C ASN A 199 22.60 -8.14 -9.02
N SER A 200 21.65 -7.93 -8.10
CA SER A 200 20.27 -8.39 -8.24
C SER A 200 19.37 -7.27 -8.78
N VAL A 201 18.58 -7.57 -9.78
CA VAL A 201 17.75 -6.63 -10.56
C VAL A 201 16.29 -7.02 -10.48
N LEU A 202 15.46 -6.13 -9.96
CA LEU A 202 14.02 -6.32 -9.80
C LEU A 202 13.27 -5.66 -10.95
N CYS A 203 12.47 -6.46 -11.66
CA CYS A 203 11.60 -6.05 -12.75
C CYS A 203 10.14 -6.01 -12.31
N ILE A 204 9.42 -4.90 -12.56
CA ILE A 204 8.06 -4.69 -12.07
C ILE A 204 7.02 -5.63 -12.70
N GLY A 205 7.25 -6.07 -13.94
CA GLY A 205 6.31 -6.87 -14.73
C GLY A 205 5.36 -6.05 -15.59
N GLY A 206 5.32 -6.36 -16.88
CA GLY A 206 4.53 -5.61 -17.87
C GLY A 206 5.05 -4.19 -18.09
N ASN A 207 4.21 -3.22 -17.86
CA ASN A 207 4.56 -1.79 -17.90
C ASN A 207 4.34 -1.12 -16.54
N MET A 208 4.55 0.19 -16.45
CA MET A 208 4.38 0.93 -15.18
C MET A 208 2.91 1.11 -14.75
N ASN A 209 1.93 0.77 -15.57
CA ASN A 209 0.51 0.92 -15.23
C ASN A 209 0.08 -0.07 -14.13
N PRO A 210 -0.86 0.32 -13.25
CA PRO A 210 -1.44 -0.57 -12.27
C PRO A 210 -2.06 -1.81 -12.91
N THR A 211 -1.75 -3.00 -12.36
CA THR A 211 -2.29 -4.29 -12.85
C THR A 211 -2.29 -5.34 -11.74
N GLN A 212 -3.26 -6.26 -11.79
CA GLN A 212 -3.30 -7.44 -10.92
C GLN A 212 -2.46 -8.61 -11.48
N LYS A 213 -1.94 -8.49 -12.69
CA LYS A 213 -1.14 -9.55 -13.30
C LYS A 213 0.18 -9.73 -12.56
N LYS A 214 0.54 -10.97 -12.28
CA LYS A 214 1.79 -11.36 -11.64
C LYS A 214 2.87 -11.59 -12.70
N LEU A 215 3.46 -10.52 -13.20
CA LEU A 215 4.44 -10.54 -14.28
C LEU A 215 5.84 -10.08 -13.81
N GLY A 216 6.00 -9.72 -12.55
CA GLY A 216 7.27 -9.27 -11.99
C GLY A 216 8.27 -10.41 -11.87
N SER A 217 9.55 -10.07 -11.88
CA SER A 217 10.66 -11.04 -11.78
C SER A 217 11.88 -10.43 -11.10
N LEU A 218 12.67 -11.28 -10.46
CA LEU A 218 13.97 -10.94 -9.90
C LEU A 218 15.04 -11.73 -10.64
N HIS A 219 16.08 -11.04 -11.07
CA HIS A 219 17.21 -11.58 -11.80
C HIS A 219 18.52 -11.31 -11.05
N GLU A 220 19.45 -12.22 -11.11
CA GLU A 220 20.81 -12.03 -10.62
C GLU A 220 21.77 -11.95 -11.81
N PHE A 221 22.74 -11.08 -11.73
CA PHE A 221 23.73 -10.83 -12.78
C PHE A 221 25.15 -11.18 -12.31
N ASP A 222 26.03 -11.39 -13.26
CA ASP A 222 27.46 -11.36 -13.00
C ASP A 222 27.93 -9.92 -12.65
N ALA A 223 29.15 -9.75 -12.16
CA ALA A 223 29.70 -8.45 -11.74
C ALA A 223 29.72 -7.41 -12.87
N ASP A 224 29.80 -7.84 -14.10
CA ASP A 224 29.80 -6.96 -15.27
C ASP A 224 28.39 -6.66 -15.83
N PHE A 225 27.33 -7.20 -15.24
CA PHE A 225 25.94 -7.10 -15.70
C PHE A 225 25.72 -7.56 -17.15
N LYS A 226 26.43 -8.62 -17.56
CA LYS A 226 26.30 -9.19 -18.91
C LYS A 226 25.46 -10.45 -18.97
N ASN A 227 25.62 -11.33 -17.99
CA ASN A 227 24.92 -12.60 -17.91
C ASN A 227 23.90 -12.57 -16.78
N GLN A 228 22.65 -12.92 -17.08
CA GLN A 228 21.56 -12.92 -16.12
C GLN A 228 21.06 -14.34 -15.83
N GLN A 229 20.66 -14.56 -14.59
CA GLN A 229 19.95 -15.75 -14.13
C GLN A 229 18.61 -15.34 -13.54
N LEU A 230 17.53 -15.97 -13.93
CA LEU A 230 16.23 -15.79 -13.29
C LEU A 230 16.26 -16.45 -11.91
N ILE A 231 15.95 -15.67 -10.85
CA ILE A 231 15.83 -16.15 -9.48
C ILE A 231 14.39 -16.57 -9.19
N ILE A 232 13.44 -15.66 -9.50
CA ILE A 232 12.01 -15.95 -9.35
C ILE A 232 11.17 -15.09 -10.32
N ASP A 233 10.05 -15.63 -10.76
CA ASP A 233 9.04 -14.97 -11.57
C ASP A 233 7.67 -14.91 -10.86
N LYS A 234 6.66 -14.44 -11.57
CA LYS A 234 5.28 -14.31 -11.10
C LYS A 234 5.15 -13.48 -9.83
N LEU A 235 6.00 -12.48 -9.65
CA LEU A 235 5.88 -11.49 -8.59
C LEU A 235 4.75 -10.50 -8.92
N HIS A 236 4.04 -10.06 -7.89
CA HIS A 236 2.89 -9.17 -8.02
C HIS A 236 3.29 -7.70 -7.97
N ARG A 237 3.71 -7.12 -9.10
CA ARG A 237 4.22 -5.73 -9.21
C ARG A 237 5.22 -5.41 -8.09
N PRO A 238 6.35 -6.10 -8.00
CA PRO A 238 7.33 -5.83 -6.97
C PRO A 238 7.97 -4.45 -7.18
N VAL A 239 8.34 -3.77 -6.10
CA VAL A 239 8.90 -2.41 -6.13
C VAL A 239 10.19 -2.25 -5.32
N ASP A 240 10.44 -3.11 -4.35
CA ASP A 240 11.66 -3.15 -3.55
C ASP A 240 11.97 -4.56 -3.07
N PHE A 241 13.22 -4.82 -2.71
CA PHE A 241 13.64 -6.07 -2.09
C PHE A 241 14.86 -5.85 -1.21
N GLU A 242 15.09 -6.77 -0.25
CA GLU A 242 16.34 -6.89 0.49
C GLU A 242 16.96 -8.27 0.26
N HIS A 243 18.28 -8.36 0.35
CA HIS A 243 19.05 -9.57 0.16
C HIS A 243 19.85 -9.87 1.43
N VAL A 244 19.29 -10.68 2.31
CA VAL A 244 19.76 -10.91 3.69
C VAL A 244 19.39 -12.33 4.15
N ASP A 245 20.22 -12.94 4.98
CA ASP A 245 19.92 -14.22 5.63
C ASP A 245 18.83 -14.02 6.68
N LEU A 246 17.70 -14.69 6.50
CA LEU A 246 16.52 -14.60 7.36
C LEU A 246 16.21 -15.90 8.11
N ASN A 247 16.91 -17.00 7.76
CA ASN A 247 16.68 -18.32 8.32
C ASN A 247 17.93 -18.93 8.99
N ASN A 248 19.04 -18.15 9.06
CA ASN A 248 20.34 -18.53 9.66
C ASN A 248 21.04 -19.73 9.00
N ASP A 249 20.84 -19.94 7.71
CA ASP A 249 21.55 -20.99 6.96
C ASP A 249 22.83 -20.46 6.27
N SER A 250 23.19 -19.20 6.50
CA SER A 250 24.33 -18.48 5.91
C SER A 250 24.20 -18.21 4.42
N ILE A 251 23.05 -18.47 3.83
CA ILE A 251 22.71 -18.11 2.44
C ILE A 251 21.70 -16.98 2.50
N LYS A 252 21.94 -15.92 1.74
CA LYS A 252 21.03 -14.78 1.73
C LYS A 252 19.73 -15.09 1.01
N ASP A 253 18.62 -14.76 1.65
CA ASP A 253 17.26 -14.81 1.13
C ASP A 253 16.88 -13.47 0.48
N TYR A 254 15.78 -13.45 -0.26
CA TYR A 254 15.20 -12.23 -0.82
C TYR A 254 13.88 -11.89 -0.11
N LEU A 255 13.86 -10.80 0.64
CA LEU A 255 12.64 -10.19 1.16
C LEU A 255 12.10 -9.23 0.09
N ILE A 256 10.88 -9.46 -0.41
CA ILE A 256 10.34 -8.75 -1.58
C ILE A 256 9.06 -7.99 -1.23
N ALA A 257 9.03 -6.70 -1.55
CA ALA A 257 7.84 -5.86 -1.49
C ALA A 257 7.06 -5.99 -2.81
N GLU A 258 6.04 -6.81 -2.80
CA GLU A 258 5.12 -6.98 -3.91
C GLU A 258 3.94 -6.02 -3.75
N PHE A 259 4.11 -4.79 -4.28
CA PHE A 259 3.15 -3.69 -4.14
C PHE A 259 1.75 -4.08 -4.63
N GLY A 260 1.69 -4.80 -5.76
CA GLY A 260 0.43 -5.23 -6.34
C GLY A 260 -0.38 -4.09 -6.97
N ASN A 261 -1.70 -4.18 -6.78
CA ASN A 261 -2.68 -3.16 -7.16
C ASN A 261 -3.82 -3.15 -6.12
N TYR A 262 -4.93 -3.85 -6.34
CA TYR A 262 -5.98 -4.04 -5.32
C TYR A 262 -5.57 -5.06 -4.24
N THR A 263 -4.72 -5.99 -4.60
CA THR A 263 -4.05 -6.92 -3.67
C THR A 263 -2.55 -6.83 -3.87
N GLY A 264 -1.80 -7.22 -2.85
CA GLY A 264 -0.34 -7.23 -2.84
C GLY A 264 0.14 -8.08 -1.68
N GLN A 265 1.45 -8.16 -1.46
CA GLN A 265 2.01 -9.01 -0.42
C GLN A 265 3.45 -8.64 -0.08
N ILE A 266 3.92 -9.14 1.04
CA ILE A 266 5.34 -9.24 1.37
C ILE A 266 5.69 -10.71 1.29
N SER A 267 6.75 -11.07 0.59
CA SER A 267 7.22 -12.44 0.46
C SER A 267 8.71 -12.57 0.74
N VAL A 268 9.11 -13.74 1.21
CA VAL A 268 10.51 -14.17 1.30
C VAL A 268 10.73 -15.30 0.29
N VAL A 269 11.82 -15.21 -0.46
CA VAL A 269 12.30 -16.29 -1.34
C VAL A 269 13.58 -16.83 -0.72
N ASP A 270 13.53 -18.07 -0.29
CA ASP A 270 14.68 -18.77 0.29
C ASP A 270 15.85 -18.82 -0.70
N GLY A 271 17.01 -18.42 -0.24
CA GLY A 271 18.20 -18.29 -1.09
C GLY A 271 18.73 -19.60 -1.63
N LYS A 272 18.45 -20.71 -0.95
CA LYS A 272 18.92 -22.06 -1.28
C LYS A 272 17.89 -22.83 -2.12
N SER A 273 16.67 -22.96 -1.62
CA SER A 273 15.62 -23.76 -2.27
C SER A 273 14.90 -22.99 -3.38
N LYS A 274 14.95 -21.65 -3.37
CA LYS A 274 14.17 -20.73 -4.21
C LYS A 274 12.65 -20.84 -3.98
N GLU A 275 12.25 -21.47 -2.89
CA GLU A 275 10.84 -21.51 -2.49
C GLU A 275 10.38 -20.14 -1.97
N ARG A 276 9.15 -19.76 -2.33
CA ARG A 276 8.55 -18.49 -1.91
C ARG A 276 7.54 -18.70 -0.79
N LYS A 277 7.73 -17.96 0.31
CA LYS A 277 6.84 -17.87 1.45
C LYS A 277 6.19 -16.49 1.51
N ILE A 278 4.87 -16.42 1.64
CA ILE A 278 4.14 -15.17 1.83
C ILE A 278 4.13 -14.84 3.33
N ILE A 279 4.58 -13.63 3.68
CA ILE A 279 4.69 -13.14 5.05
C ILE A 279 3.46 -12.30 5.44
N ALA A 280 3.01 -11.44 4.52
CA ALA A 280 1.82 -10.61 4.71
C ALA A 280 1.11 -10.39 3.38
N THR A 281 -0.22 -10.19 3.42
CA THR A 281 -1.09 -10.09 2.22
C THR A 281 -1.69 -8.70 2.04
N ASN A 282 -1.06 -7.66 2.62
CA ASN A 282 -1.51 -6.28 2.47
C ASN A 282 -1.01 -5.69 1.14
N PRO A 283 -1.86 -5.02 0.34
CA PRO A 283 -1.42 -4.32 -0.85
C PRO A 283 -0.60 -3.08 -0.50
N GLY A 284 0.28 -2.68 -1.42
CA GLY A 284 1.05 -1.46 -1.29
C GLY A 284 2.35 -1.60 -0.49
N ALA A 285 2.90 -2.81 -0.32
CA ALA A 285 4.24 -2.99 0.24
C ALA A 285 5.26 -2.21 -0.61
N ARG A 286 6.02 -1.28 0.01
CA ARG A 286 6.78 -0.27 -0.74
C ARG A 286 8.27 -0.31 -0.51
N ASN A 287 8.71 -0.26 0.75
CA ASN A 287 10.13 -0.39 1.09
C ASN A 287 10.32 -0.99 2.49
N PHE A 288 11.54 -1.44 2.74
CA PHE A 288 11.95 -2.06 3.99
C PHE A 288 13.10 -1.29 4.64
N VAL A 289 13.22 -1.41 5.96
CA VAL A 289 14.41 -1.07 6.72
C VAL A 289 14.75 -2.24 7.62
N LEU A 290 15.91 -2.84 7.42
CA LEU A 290 16.40 -3.99 8.19
C LEU A 290 17.05 -3.52 9.51
N ARG A 291 16.70 -4.17 10.63
CA ARG A 291 17.32 -3.97 11.94
C ARG A 291 17.16 -5.23 12.79
N ASP A 292 18.13 -5.54 13.61
CA ASP A 292 17.97 -6.44 14.76
C ASP A 292 17.44 -5.60 15.93
N VAL A 293 16.11 -5.57 16.10
CA VAL A 293 15.42 -4.64 17.03
C VAL A 293 15.48 -5.12 18.47
N ASN A 294 15.52 -6.43 18.69
CA ASN A 294 15.52 -7.06 20.02
C ASN A 294 16.90 -7.54 20.45
N ASN A 295 17.95 -7.37 19.61
CA ASN A 295 19.34 -7.79 19.82
C ASN A 295 19.48 -9.31 20.06
N ASP A 296 18.69 -10.12 19.33
CA ASP A 296 18.78 -11.59 19.37
C ASP A 296 19.67 -12.18 18.26
N GLY A 297 20.27 -11.33 17.43
CA GLY A 297 21.11 -11.71 16.30
C GLY A 297 20.32 -12.10 15.04
N GLN A 298 18.97 -12.05 15.09
CA GLN A 298 18.12 -12.31 13.93
C GLN A 298 17.76 -11.01 13.25
N MET A 299 17.72 -11.02 11.92
CA MET A 299 17.35 -9.81 11.20
C MET A 299 15.84 -9.63 11.17
N ASP A 300 15.37 -8.58 11.86
CA ASP A 300 14.01 -8.08 11.80
C ASP A 300 13.89 -7.02 10.68
N PHE A 301 12.66 -6.60 10.39
CA PHE A 301 12.46 -5.51 9.44
C PHE A 301 11.24 -4.67 9.74
N TYR A 302 11.35 -3.39 9.38
CA TYR A 302 10.20 -2.50 9.24
C TYR A 302 9.75 -2.50 7.79
N ALA A 303 8.43 -2.45 7.57
CA ALA A 303 7.84 -2.35 6.23
C ALA A 303 6.82 -1.22 6.16
N LEU A 304 6.87 -0.44 5.08
CA LEU A 304 5.83 0.50 4.71
C LEU A 304 4.84 -0.17 3.77
N THR A 305 3.55 -0.09 4.09
CA THR A 305 2.44 -0.41 3.19
C THR A 305 1.59 0.84 2.95
N THR A 306 1.14 1.07 1.70
CA THR A 306 0.62 2.38 1.29
C THR A 306 -0.73 2.35 0.60
N GLN A 307 -1.31 1.17 0.36
CA GLN A 307 -2.62 1.05 -0.26
C GLN A 307 -3.68 0.58 0.74
N ALA A 308 -4.84 1.22 0.72
CA ALA A 308 -5.97 1.00 1.62
C ALA A 308 -5.62 1.24 3.10
N ARG A 309 -4.62 0.56 3.63
CA ARG A 309 -4.10 0.71 4.99
C ARG A 309 -2.68 1.23 4.92
N GLU A 310 -2.52 2.54 5.04
CA GLU A 310 -1.19 3.16 5.09
C GLU A 310 -0.59 2.97 6.47
N ARG A 311 0.48 2.18 6.58
CA ARG A 311 1.08 1.88 7.88
C ARG A 311 2.56 1.55 7.77
N ILE A 312 3.25 1.69 8.89
CA ILE A 312 4.55 1.07 9.13
C ILE A 312 4.35 -0.03 10.15
N SER A 313 4.75 -1.24 9.78
CA SER A 313 4.74 -2.43 10.62
C SER A 313 6.16 -2.89 10.90
N LEU A 314 6.40 -3.36 12.13
CA LEU A 314 7.60 -4.08 12.53
C LEU A 314 7.33 -5.58 12.46
N PHE A 315 8.23 -6.31 11.84
CA PHE A 315 8.20 -7.76 11.71
C PHE A 315 9.39 -8.34 12.47
N ILE A 316 9.12 -9.01 13.60
CA ILE A 316 10.12 -9.69 14.42
C ILE A 316 10.29 -11.11 13.91
N ASN A 317 11.53 -11.47 13.60
CA ASN A 317 11.94 -12.77 13.09
C ASN A 317 12.16 -13.78 14.24
N ASP A 318 11.77 -15.03 14.06
CA ASP A 318 12.09 -16.12 15.02
C ASP A 318 13.37 -16.90 14.66
N GLY A 319 14.11 -16.42 13.63
CA GLY A 319 15.32 -17.07 13.12
C GLY A 319 15.07 -18.15 12.07
N ASN A 320 13.83 -18.41 11.67
CA ASN A 320 13.43 -19.38 10.65
C ASN A 320 12.63 -18.74 9.53
N ALA A 321 12.83 -17.44 9.28
CA ALA A 321 12.03 -16.63 8.36
C ALA A 321 10.52 -16.69 8.67
N ASN A 322 10.12 -16.83 9.96
CA ASN A 322 8.77 -16.62 10.43
C ASN A 322 8.72 -15.28 11.17
N PHE A 323 7.69 -14.50 10.93
CA PHE A 323 7.62 -13.14 11.40
C PHE A 323 6.35 -12.88 12.19
N LYS A 324 6.51 -12.13 13.31
CA LYS A 324 5.39 -11.59 14.06
C LYS A 324 5.24 -10.10 13.73
N GLU A 325 4.13 -9.75 13.08
CA GLU A 325 3.81 -8.37 12.73
C GLU A 325 3.29 -7.58 13.94
N THR A 326 3.76 -6.34 14.08
CA THR A 326 3.23 -5.33 15.01
C THR A 326 3.14 -3.99 14.27
N ILE A 327 1.94 -3.41 14.21
CA ILE A 327 1.74 -2.08 13.61
C ILE A 327 2.31 -1.04 14.58
N ILE A 328 3.24 -0.20 14.08
CA ILE A 328 3.88 0.85 14.87
C ILE A 328 3.37 2.26 14.54
N LEU A 329 2.97 2.49 13.29
CA LEU A 329 2.30 3.71 12.85
C LEU A 329 1.21 3.35 11.85
N ASP A 330 0.07 3.99 11.97
CA ASP A 330 -1.07 3.81 11.06
C ASP A 330 -1.56 5.19 10.60
N PHE A 331 -1.77 5.36 9.30
CA PHE A 331 -2.09 6.64 8.67
C PHE A 331 -3.43 6.57 7.93
N PRO A 332 -4.16 7.69 7.87
CA PRO A 332 -5.30 7.78 6.98
C PRO A 332 -4.92 7.57 5.50
N PRO A 333 -5.77 6.91 4.70
CA PRO A 333 -5.43 6.50 3.33
C PRO A 333 -5.18 7.65 2.35
N HIS A 334 -5.45 8.88 2.76
CA HIS A 334 -5.23 10.08 1.96
C HIS A 334 -3.85 10.73 2.17
N HIS A 335 -3.02 10.21 3.09
CA HIS A 335 -1.69 10.76 3.35
C HIS A 335 -0.71 10.50 2.20
N GLY A 336 -0.88 9.41 1.45
CA GLY A 336 -0.06 9.09 0.30
C GLY A 336 1.40 8.85 0.69
N SER A 337 1.61 7.94 1.64
CA SER A 337 2.94 7.57 2.11
C SER A 337 3.76 6.97 0.99
N SER A 338 4.98 7.49 0.76
CA SER A 338 5.79 7.12 -0.40
C SER A 338 7.13 6.48 -0.04
N PHE A 339 7.70 6.82 1.10
CA PHE A 339 9.01 6.34 1.53
C PHE A 339 9.21 6.58 3.03
N PHE A 340 9.99 5.72 3.69
CA PHE A 340 10.49 5.98 5.03
C PHE A 340 11.92 5.48 5.20
N LEU A 341 12.62 6.00 6.21
CA LEU A 341 13.91 5.51 6.66
C LEU A 341 14.06 5.71 8.18
N LEU A 342 15.03 5.04 8.76
CA LEU A 342 15.46 5.23 10.15
C LEU A 342 16.87 5.84 10.16
N ALA A 343 17.07 6.91 10.93
CA ALA A 343 18.36 7.56 11.11
C ALA A 343 18.41 8.28 12.44
N ASP A 344 19.57 8.25 13.12
CA ASP A 344 19.85 9.09 14.30
C ASP A 344 20.15 10.51 13.84
N LEU A 345 19.15 11.40 13.89
CA LEU A 345 19.28 12.78 13.42
C LEU A 345 19.90 13.73 14.42
N ASN A 346 19.78 13.39 15.71
CA ASN A 346 20.21 14.26 16.80
C ASN A 346 21.48 13.77 17.51
N ASN A 347 22.04 12.62 17.08
CA ASN A 347 23.21 11.93 17.64
C ASN A 347 23.03 11.52 19.11
N ASP A 348 21.82 11.12 19.51
CA ASP A 348 21.55 10.62 20.87
C ASP A 348 21.64 9.09 20.99
N GLY A 349 22.01 8.41 19.90
CA GLY A 349 22.14 6.96 19.81
C GLY A 349 20.81 6.23 19.58
N LYS A 350 19.73 6.96 19.29
CA LYS A 350 18.44 6.40 18.90
C LYS A 350 18.06 6.90 17.52
N GLU A 351 17.47 6.02 16.74
CA GLU A 351 17.02 6.39 15.39
C GLU A 351 15.62 7.02 15.42
N GLU A 352 15.46 8.14 14.72
CA GLU A 352 14.18 8.70 14.33
C GLU A 352 13.66 8.01 13.08
N LEU A 353 12.33 7.94 12.96
CA LEU A 353 11.66 7.51 11.74
C LEU A 353 11.30 8.74 10.91
N ILE A 354 11.85 8.82 9.71
CA ILE A 354 11.62 9.90 8.75
C ILE A 354 10.72 9.36 7.65
N MET A 355 9.60 10.03 7.41
CA MET A 355 8.58 9.60 6.46
C MET A 355 8.23 10.67 5.46
N ALA A 356 8.13 10.31 4.19
CA ALA A 356 7.64 11.16 3.12
C ALA A 356 6.17 10.80 2.77
N ASN A 357 5.31 11.81 2.77
CA ASN A 357 3.92 11.70 2.33
C ASN A 357 3.70 12.60 1.10
N GLY A 358 2.95 12.11 0.10
CA GLY A 358 2.66 12.93 -1.07
C GLY A 358 2.40 12.17 -2.36
N ASP A 359 2.23 10.86 -2.30
CA ASP A 359 2.07 9.99 -3.47
C ASP A 359 0.63 9.43 -3.56
N ASN A 360 -0.35 10.28 -3.79
CA ASN A 360 -1.71 9.80 -4.06
C ASN A 360 -2.42 10.63 -5.15
N ALA A 361 -1.68 10.93 -6.21
CA ALA A 361 -2.19 11.63 -7.38
C ALA A 361 -3.24 10.80 -8.15
N ASP A 362 -3.31 9.48 -7.93
CA ASP A 362 -4.22 8.56 -8.62
C ASP A 362 -5.70 8.96 -8.49
N TYR A 363 -6.10 9.48 -7.33
CA TYR A 363 -7.48 9.88 -7.05
C TYR A 363 -7.70 11.39 -7.10
N SER A 364 -6.65 12.20 -6.92
CA SER A 364 -6.79 13.65 -6.93
C SER A 364 -5.47 14.39 -7.12
N ILE A 365 -5.46 15.38 -8.01
CA ILE A 365 -4.30 16.25 -8.30
C ILE A 365 -4.37 17.54 -7.47
N VAL A 366 -5.10 17.55 -6.36
CA VAL A 366 -5.24 18.74 -5.52
C VAL A 366 -4.11 18.84 -4.51
N LYS A 367 -3.71 20.08 -4.18
CA LYS A 367 -2.75 20.33 -3.11
C LYS A 367 -3.35 19.91 -1.78
N LYS A 368 -2.56 19.17 -0.98
CA LYS A 368 -2.99 18.63 0.30
C LYS A 368 -2.10 19.15 1.41
N SER A 369 -2.71 19.68 2.47
CA SER A 369 -2.00 20.31 3.59
C SER A 369 -1.20 19.34 4.45
N PHE A 370 -1.46 18.07 4.32
CA PHE A 370 -0.81 17.00 5.06
C PHE A 370 0.31 16.30 4.27
N HIS A 371 0.62 16.75 3.04
CA HIS A 371 1.79 16.28 2.32
C HIS A 371 3.06 16.94 2.84
N GLY A 372 4.15 16.19 2.96
CA GLY A 372 5.42 16.67 3.46
C GLY A 372 6.32 15.58 4.02
N ILE A 373 7.32 16.01 4.77
CA ILE A 373 8.23 15.14 5.53
C ILE A 373 7.80 15.17 7.00
N ARG A 374 7.68 13.99 7.60
CA ARG A 374 7.39 13.80 9.03
C ARG A 374 8.55 13.13 9.71
N ILE A 375 8.83 13.53 10.95
CA ILE A 375 9.83 12.89 11.80
C ILE A 375 9.11 12.40 13.06
N PHE A 376 9.36 11.15 13.41
CA PHE A 376 8.82 10.52 14.60
C PHE A 376 9.95 10.03 15.49
N GLU A 377 9.86 10.29 16.78
CA GLU A 377 10.74 9.75 17.82
C GLU A 377 10.10 8.55 18.51
N ASN A 378 10.91 7.55 18.82
CA ASN A 378 10.48 6.42 19.64
C ASN A 378 10.50 6.79 21.14
N GLN A 379 9.33 7.06 21.69
CA GLN A 379 9.14 7.37 23.11
C GLN A 379 8.57 6.15 23.84
N LYS A 380 9.44 5.30 24.43
CA LYS A 380 9.06 4.12 25.23
C LYS A 380 8.09 3.15 24.52
N LYS A 381 8.44 2.74 23.30
CA LYS A 381 7.67 1.86 22.39
C LYS A 381 6.48 2.51 21.66
N THR A 382 6.32 3.82 21.76
CA THR A 382 5.33 4.57 21.01
C THR A 382 6.04 5.59 20.13
N TRP A 383 5.75 5.60 18.84
CA TRP A 383 6.29 6.58 17.91
C TRP A 383 5.44 7.85 17.96
N LYS A 384 6.06 9.00 18.23
CA LYS A 384 5.38 10.30 18.32
C LYS A 384 5.92 11.24 17.25
N GLU A 385 5.03 11.84 16.47
CA GLU A 385 5.40 12.90 15.53
C GLU A 385 5.95 14.11 16.30
N VAL A 386 7.21 14.47 16.02
CA VAL A 386 7.91 15.61 16.64
C VAL A 386 8.14 16.74 15.65
N TYR A 387 8.09 16.44 14.36
CA TYR A 387 8.31 17.43 13.33
C TYR A 387 7.51 17.12 12.06
N PHE A 388 6.94 18.16 11.45
CA PHE A 388 6.30 18.11 10.15
C PHE A 388 6.77 19.27 9.27
N PHE A 389 7.38 18.96 8.14
CA PHE A 389 7.75 19.92 7.13
C PHE A 389 6.84 19.79 5.91
N PRO A 390 5.88 20.72 5.72
CA PRO A 390 4.96 20.66 4.61
C PRO A 390 5.68 20.93 3.29
N ILE A 391 5.52 20.01 2.33
CA ILE A 391 6.02 20.17 0.98
C ILE A 391 4.82 20.15 0.05
N LEU A 392 4.54 21.28 -0.57
CA LEU A 392 3.56 21.32 -1.65
C LEU A 392 4.15 20.57 -2.85
N TRP A 393 3.61 19.41 -3.13
CA TRP A 393 3.75 18.83 -4.44
C TRP A 393 3.00 19.74 -5.41
N SER A 394 3.70 20.73 -5.97
CA SER A 394 3.23 21.38 -7.18
C SER A 394 3.47 20.40 -8.31
N HIS A 395 2.48 19.57 -8.62
CA HIS A 395 2.29 19.16 -9.99
C HIS A 395 1.98 20.45 -10.78
N LYS A 396 3.00 21.16 -11.20
CA LYS A 396 2.93 21.79 -12.50
C LYS A 396 2.72 20.60 -13.43
N SER A 397 1.52 20.51 -13.94
CA SER A 397 1.07 19.40 -14.74
C SER A 397 2.13 19.11 -15.79
N PHE A 398 2.42 17.87 -16.04
CA PHE A 398 3.12 17.40 -17.24
C PHE A 398 2.52 18.00 -18.53
N ARG A 399 1.29 18.46 -18.50
CA ARG A 399 0.60 19.20 -19.57
C ARG A 399 1.29 20.51 -19.95
N ASP A 400 1.74 21.29 -18.97
CA ASP A 400 2.32 22.63 -19.26
C ASP A 400 3.75 22.57 -19.85
N ARG A 401 4.36 21.39 -19.94
CA ARG A 401 5.67 21.18 -20.59
C ARG A 401 5.59 20.72 -22.04
N PHE A 402 4.42 20.37 -22.52
CA PHE A 402 4.22 19.90 -23.88
C PHE A 402 3.42 20.88 -24.77
N GLU A 403 2.97 22.00 -24.21
CA GLU A 403 2.24 23.07 -24.93
C GLU A 403 3.05 24.37 -25.09
N SER A 404 4.39 24.34 -24.87
CA SER A 404 5.30 25.47 -25.16
C SER A 404 6.30 25.14 -26.25
#